data_d826a0a800665a5270af5dd8cd12ba8c
#
_entry.id   d826a0a800665a5270af5dd8cd12ba8c
#
_cell.length_a   1.000
_cell.length_b   1.000
_cell.length_c   1.000
_cell.angle_alpha   90.00
_cell.angle_beta   90.00
_cell.angle_gamma   90.00
#
_symmetry.space_group_name_H-M   'P 1'
#
loop_
_entity.id
_entity.type
_entity.pdbx_description
1 polymer ?
#
loop_
_entity_poly.entity_id
_entity_poly.type
_entity_poly.pdbx_seq_one_letter_code
_entity_poly.pdbx_strand_id
1 'polypeptide(L)'
;MAGHTPIPESLSTATVQAGYKRWFDLSVLLIAHLALFPVWILLWTVIPLMIWLEDRRSVFYRQQRMGKDGVPFNVIKFRTMVVDAESQGPAWTTEDDPRITRVGRILRRTALDELPELISILSGQMSFVGPRALGVDEQNFFEDLIPGFDQRLKVRPGLTGLAQIYDKNDNPHEKYRYDMEYLRELNPFLDARLLLLSVRNTLVGRWDHRSGKINLAEHKSRKSDSHFEMADRTEPTIPDPENSHP
;
A
#
# COMPACT_ATOMS: atom_id res chain seq x y z
N MET A 1 -7.20 26.40 -11.89
CA MET A 1 -7.29 25.47 -13.03
C MET A 1 -5.89 24.96 -13.32
N ALA A 2 -5.47 23.88 -12.69
CA ALA A 2 -4.17 23.27 -12.98
C ALA A 2 -4.36 22.36 -14.20
N GLY A 3 -3.64 22.67 -15.28
CA GLY A 3 -3.73 21.98 -16.55
C GLY A 3 -3.42 20.50 -16.43
N HIS A 4 -4.36 19.70 -16.79
CA HIS A 4 -4.22 18.25 -16.97
C HIS A 4 -3.34 18.06 -18.22
N THR A 5 -2.05 17.85 -18.03
CA THR A 5 -1.19 17.36 -19.11
C THR A 5 -1.54 15.88 -19.32
N PRO A 6 -2.15 15.49 -20.44
CA PRO A 6 -2.39 14.09 -20.74
C PRO A 6 -1.04 13.37 -20.79
N ILE A 7 -0.95 12.26 -20.09
CA ILE A 7 0.21 11.37 -20.13
C ILE A 7 0.34 10.89 -21.58
N PRO A 8 1.50 11.06 -22.22
CA PRO A 8 1.65 10.63 -23.61
C PRO A 8 1.40 9.13 -23.73
N GLU A 9 0.57 8.73 -24.68
CA GLU A 9 0.24 7.33 -25.05
C GLU A 9 1.47 6.46 -25.38
N SER A 10 2.66 7.06 -25.42
CA SER A 10 3.93 6.43 -25.77
C SER A 10 4.69 5.81 -24.59
N LEU A 11 4.08 5.59 -23.42
CA LEU A 11 4.61 4.59 -22.48
C LEU A 11 4.38 3.22 -23.12
N SER A 12 5.16 2.93 -24.16
CA SER A 12 5.15 1.63 -24.82
C SER A 12 5.33 0.57 -23.72
N THR A 13 4.49 -0.45 -23.75
CA THR A 13 4.54 -1.63 -22.89
C THR A 13 5.96 -2.25 -22.80
N ALA A 14 6.85 -1.95 -23.73
CA ALA A 14 8.24 -2.38 -23.76
C ALA A 14 9.13 -1.69 -22.70
N THR A 15 8.84 -0.45 -22.32
CA THR A 15 9.66 0.27 -21.31
C THR A 15 9.32 -0.17 -19.88
N VAL A 16 8.12 -0.66 -19.66
CA VAL A 16 7.61 -1.08 -18.35
C VAL A 16 8.04 -2.53 -17.98
N GLN A 17 8.50 -3.32 -18.96
CA GLN A 17 9.11 -4.62 -18.72
C GLN A 17 10.63 -4.50 -18.70
N ALA A 18 11.18 -3.76 -17.75
CA ALA A 18 12.62 -3.79 -17.56
C ALA A 18 13.08 -5.21 -17.22
N GLY A 19 13.64 -5.92 -18.18
CA GLY A 19 14.07 -7.31 -18.03
C GLY A 19 15.06 -7.51 -16.89
N TYR A 20 15.74 -6.43 -16.45
CA TYR A 20 16.67 -6.47 -15.34
C TYR A 20 15.98 -6.68 -13.96
N LYS A 21 14.72 -6.24 -13.77
CA LYS A 21 14.05 -6.22 -12.46
C LYS A 21 14.11 -7.55 -11.72
N ARG A 22 13.82 -8.64 -12.43
CA ARG A 22 13.80 -9.96 -11.82
C ARG A 22 15.19 -10.39 -11.37
N TRP A 23 16.21 -10.16 -12.20
CA TRP A 23 17.58 -10.48 -11.85
C TRP A 23 18.12 -9.59 -10.73
N PHE A 24 17.76 -8.32 -10.74
CA PHE A 24 18.04 -7.39 -9.64
C PHE A 24 17.46 -7.90 -8.33
N ASP A 25 16.17 -8.21 -8.28
CA ASP A 25 15.50 -8.70 -7.08
C ASP A 25 16.14 -9.99 -6.54
N LEU A 26 16.38 -10.96 -7.41
CA LEU A 26 17.00 -12.22 -7.02
C LEU A 26 18.45 -12.05 -6.56
N SER A 27 19.22 -11.17 -7.21
CA SER A 27 20.60 -10.88 -6.80
C SER A 27 20.65 -10.22 -5.42
N VAL A 28 19.78 -9.23 -5.18
CA VAL A 28 19.68 -8.58 -3.87
C VAL A 28 19.28 -9.59 -2.80
N LEU A 29 18.26 -10.43 -3.05
CA LEU A 29 17.86 -11.50 -2.12
C LEU A 29 19.03 -12.42 -1.79
N LEU A 30 19.73 -12.92 -2.81
CA LEU A 30 20.85 -13.86 -2.63
C LEU A 30 21.97 -13.22 -1.82
N ILE A 31 22.42 -12.03 -2.24
CA ILE A 31 23.52 -11.32 -1.56
C ILE A 31 23.15 -11.03 -0.10
N ALA A 32 21.93 -10.51 0.16
CA ALA A 32 21.48 -10.20 1.51
C ALA A 32 21.41 -11.46 2.39
N HIS A 33 20.92 -12.60 1.85
CA HIS A 33 20.85 -13.84 2.62
C HIS A 33 22.23 -14.43 2.89
N LEU A 34 23.15 -14.40 1.94
CA LEU A 34 24.50 -14.88 2.16
C LEU A 34 25.30 -13.98 3.13
N ALA A 35 25.23 -12.65 2.94
CA ALA A 35 25.98 -11.70 3.75
C ALA A 35 25.47 -11.62 5.21
N LEU A 36 24.15 -11.77 5.41
CA LEU A 36 23.51 -11.60 6.70
C LEU A 36 22.91 -12.91 7.25
N PHE A 37 23.44 -14.05 6.82
CA PHE A 37 22.90 -15.37 7.16
C PHE A 37 22.65 -15.59 8.67
N PRO A 38 23.60 -15.27 9.59
CA PRO A 38 23.33 -15.39 11.03
C PRO A 38 22.21 -14.46 11.53
N VAL A 39 22.12 -13.26 10.96
CA VAL A 39 21.08 -12.28 11.30
C VAL A 39 19.71 -12.79 10.85
N TRP A 40 19.62 -13.42 9.68
CA TRP A 40 18.37 -14.03 9.22
C TRP A 40 17.88 -15.12 10.16
N ILE A 41 18.76 -16.03 10.59
CA ILE A 41 18.39 -17.07 11.55
C ILE A 41 17.85 -16.43 12.83
N LEU A 42 18.54 -15.41 13.35
CA LEU A 42 18.10 -14.70 14.55
C LEU A 42 16.72 -14.07 14.37
N LEU A 43 16.51 -13.30 13.29
CA LEU A 43 15.23 -12.61 13.03
C LEU A 43 14.08 -13.60 12.86
N TRP A 44 14.28 -14.65 12.04
CA TRP A 44 13.26 -15.67 11.79
C TRP A 44 12.98 -16.60 12.98
N THR A 45 13.80 -16.55 14.02
CA THR A 45 13.59 -17.30 15.28
C THR A 45 13.00 -16.39 16.36
N VAL A 46 13.63 -15.23 16.59
CA VAL A 46 13.27 -14.34 17.71
C VAL A 46 11.94 -13.64 17.46
N ILE A 47 11.69 -13.11 16.25
CA ILE A 47 10.45 -12.37 15.97
C ILE A 47 9.22 -13.28 16.12
N PRO A 48 9.14 -14.47 15.49
CA PRO A 48 8.03 -15.41 15.69
C PRO A 48 7.83 -15.79 17.15
N LEU A 49 8.93 -16.03 17.87
CA LEU A 49 8.87 -16.40 19.29
C LEU A 49 8.29 -15.25 20.14
N MET A 50 8.73 -14.01 19.93
CA MET A 50 8.22 -12.84 20.65
C MET A 50 6.72 -12.63 20.40
N ILE A 51 6.27 -12.72 19.16
CA ILE A 51 4.84 -12.59 18.81
C ILE A 51 4.03 -13.71 19.48
N TRP A 52 4.52 -14.94 19.42
CA TRP A 52 3.82 -16.08 20.02
C TRP A 52 3.79 -16.01 21.55
N LEU A 53 4.86 -15.54 22.21
CA LEU A 53 4.92 -15.38 23.66
C LEU A 53 3.94 -14.30 24.17
N GLU A 54 3.63 -13.27 23.36
CA GLU A 54 2.76 -12.18 23.79
C GLU A 54 1.30 -12.63 23.99
N ASP A 55 0.76 -13.48 23.12
CA ASP A 55 -0.65 -13.88 23.20
C ASP A 55 -0.93 -15.36 22.80
N ARG A 56 0.10 -16.14 22.52
CA ARG A 56 -0.01 -17.57 22.14
C ARG A 56 -0.86 -17.81 20.88
N ARG A 57 -0.96 -16.83 19.98
CA ARG A 57 -1.76 -16.88 18.75
C ARG A 57 -0.89 -16.95 17.50
N SER A 58 -1.53 -16.87 16.31
CA SER A 58 -0.84 -16.89 15.01
C SER A 58 0.28 -15.85 14.93
N VAL A 59 1.44 -16.25 14.42
CA VAL A 59 2.59 -15.37 14.19
C VAL A 59 2.45 -14.55 12.91
N PHE A 60 1.76 -15.11 11.93
CA PHE A 60 1.61 -14.50 10.61
C PHE A 60 0.20 -13.93 10.41
N TYR A 61 0.17 -12.83 9.68
CA TYR A 61 -1.03 -12.20 9.16
C TYR A 61 -0.97 -12.23 7.63
N ARG A 62 -2.10 -12.51 6.99
CA ARG A 62 -2.24 -12.54 5.53
C ARG A 62 -3.24 -11.48 5.10
N GLN A 63 -2.88 -10.73 4.05
CA GLN A 63 -3.75 -9.71 3.50
C GLN A 63 -3.73 -9.77 1.98
N GLN A 64 -4.90 -9.66 1.38
CA GLN A 64 -5.02 -9.55 -0.08
C GLN A 64 -4.64 -8.13 -0.52
N ARG A 65 -3.75 -8.04 -1.50
CA ARG A 65 -3.26 -6.80 -2.07
C ARG A 65 -3.37 -6.83 -3.59
N MET A 66 -3.48 -5.65 -4.20
CA MET A 66 -3.49 -5.53 -5.65
C MET A 66 -2.06 -5.65 -6.19
N GLY A 67 -1.87 -6.56 -7.14
CA GLY A 67 -0.60 -6.84 -7.79
C GLY A 67 -0.49 -6.26 -9.19
N LYS A 68 0.54 -6.72 -9.90
CA LYS A 68 0.76 -6.33 -11.30
C LYS A 68 -0.44 -6.73 -12.17
N ASP A 69 -0.77 -5.87 -13.14
CA ASP A 69 -1.87 -6.03 -14.10
C ASP A 69 -3.25 -6.21 -13.44
N GLY A 70 -3.41 -5.71 -12.19
CA GLY A 70 -4.66 -5.82 -11.45
C GLY A 70 -4.95 -7.21 -10.88
N VAL A 71 -3.97 -8.12 -10.86
CA VAL A 71 -4.14 -9.46 -10.31
C VAL A 71 -3.90 -9.46 -8.81
N PRO A 72 -4.92 -9.72 -7.96
CA PRO A 72 -4.75 -9.77 -6.52
C PRO A 72 -3.84 -10.93 -6.08
N PHE A 73 -3.06 -10.70 -5.02
CA PHE A 73 -2.21 -11.71 -4.40
C PHE A 73 -2.21 -11.57 -2.87
N ASN A 74 -1.79 -12.62 -2.16
CA ASN A 74 -1.72 -12.60 -0.71
C ASN A 74 -0.32 -12.20 -0.23
N VAL A 75 -0.26 -11.09 0.49
CA VAL A 75 0.93 -10.67 1.21
C VAL A 75 0.95 -11.33 2.59
N ILE A 76 2.11 -11.80 3.01
CA ILE A 76 2.32 -12.37 4.35
C ILE A 76 3.19 -11.39 5.14
N LYS A 77 2.75 -11.05 6.36
CA LYS A 77 3.48 -10.21 7.30
C LYS A 77 3.59 -10.89 8.65
N PHE A 78 4.51 -10.45 9.49
CA PHE A 78 4.40 -10.74 10.91
C PHE A 78 3.20 -10.00 11.50
N ARG A 79 2.44 -10.68 12.36
CA ARG A 79 1.28 -10.09 13.00
C ARG A 79 1.71 -9.04 14.02
N THR A 80 1.16 -7.84 13.87
CA THR A 80 1.44 -6.67 14.72
C THR A 80 0.22 -6.18 15.50
N MET A 81 -0.93 -6.82 15.30
CA MET A 81 -2.19 -6.44 15.95
C MET A 81 -2.81 -7.64 16.65
N VAL A 82 -3.75 -7.36 17.56
CA VAL A 82 -4.56 -8.39 18.21
C VAL A 82 -5.31 -9.21 17.17
N VAL A 83 -5.68 -10.44 17.53
CA VAL A 83 -6.52 -11.28 16.68
C VAL A 83 -7.88 -10.60 16.53
N ASP A 84 -8.47 -10.69 15.32
CA ASP A 84 -9.75 -10.05 14.97
C ASP A 84 -9.73 -8.51 15.00
N ALA A 85 -8.56 -7.89 14.87
CA ALA A 85 -8.43 -6.43 14.80
C ALA A 85 -9.28 -5.79 13.69
N GLU A 86 -9.52 -6.51 12.59
CA GLU A 86 -10.34 -6.02 11.47
C GLU A 86 -11.82 -5.88 11.85
N SER A 87 -12.33 -6.72 12.74
CA SER A 87 -13.71 -6.63 13.25
C SER A 87 -13.90 -5.50 14.27
N GLN A 88 -12.80 -5.01 14.85
CA GLN A 88 -12.81 -3.98 15.91
C GLN A 88 -12.64 -2.56 15.37
N GLY A 89 -12.44 -2.36 14.08
CA GLY A 89 -12.26 -1.05 13.50
C GLY A 89 -11.74 -1.07 12.05
N PRO A 90 -11.51 0.10 11.46
CA PRO A 90 -11.12 0.23 10.07
C PRO A 90 -9.77 -0.46 9.78
N ALA A 91 -9.57 -0.86 8.52
CA ALA A 91 -8.35 -1.53 8.07
C ALA A 91 -7.07 -0.65 8.18
N TRP A 92 -7.23 0.67 8.15
CA TRP A 92 -6.13 1.63 8.37
C TRP A 92 -5.97 1.95 9.84
N THR A 93 -4.73 2.05 10.24
CA THR A 93 -4.34 2.21 11.63
C THR A 93 -3.56 3.50 11.82
N THR A 94 -3.80 4.20 12.93
CA THR A 94 -2.93 5.28 13.44
C THR A 94 -1.79 4.69 14.26
N GLU A 95 -0.77 5.52 14.58
CA GLU A 95 0.37 5.08 15.41
C GLU A 95 -0.05 4.59 16.80
N ASP A 96 -1.05 5.23 17.39
CA ASP A 96 -1.55 4.94 18.75
C ASP A 96 -2.78 4.02 18.75
N ASP A 97 -3.01 3.26 17.66
CA ASP A 97 -4.12 2.33 17.58
C ASP A 97 -4.03 1.28 18.71
N PRO A 98 -5.04 1.17 19.59
CA PRO A 98 -5.00 0.27 20.75
C PRO A 98 -4.94 -1.21 20.36
N ARG A 99 -5.26 -1.55 19.12
CA ARG A 99 -5.19 -2.91 18.59
C ARG A 99 -3.75 -3.35 18.31
N ILE A 100 -2.77 -2.43 18.29
CA ILE A 100 -1.36 -2.75 18.04
C ILE A 100 -0.75 -3.38 19.30
N THR A 101 -0.17 -4.57 19.17
CA THR A 101 0.51 -5.26 20.27
C THR A 101 1.83 -4.57 20.64
N ARG A 102 2.41 -4.88 21.80
CA ARG A 102 3.68 -4.27 22.22
C ARG A 102 4.82 -4.65 21.27
N VAL A 103 4.92 -5.95 20.93
CA VAL A 103 5.87 -6.44 19.93
C VAL A 103 5.57 -5.84 18.56
N GLY A 104 4.28 -5.77 18.18
CA GLY A 104 3.84 -5.17 16.93
C GLY A 104 4.28 -3.72 16.76
N ARG A 105 4.28 -2.93 17.82
CA ARG A 105 4.76 -1.53 17.78
C ARG A 105 6.25 -1.45 17.43
N ILE A 106 7.07 -2.33 18.00
CA ILE A 106 8.49 -2.40 17.67
C ILE A 106 8.68 -2.81 16.20
N LEU A 107 7.97 -3.84 15.76
CA LEU A 107 8.09 -4.35 14.39
C LEU A 107 7.69 -3.29 13.35
N ARG A 108 6.60 -2.54 13.58
CA ARG A 108 6.16 -1.46 12.68
C ARG A 108 7.16 -0.31 12.60
N ARG A 109 7.74 0.11 13.74
CA ARG A 109 8.76 1.18 13.78
C ARG A 109 10.02 0.82 13.02
N THR A 110 10.36 -0.45 12.95
CA THR A 110 11.54 -0.97 12.26
C THR A 110 11.22 -1.54 10.88
N ALA A 111 9.95 -1.55 10.46
CA ALA A 111 9.45 -2.23 9.26
C ALA A 111 9.83 -3.74 9.19
N LEU A 112 10.17 -4.36 10.33
CA LEU A 112 10.49 -5.79 10.39
C LEU A 112 9.24 -6.68 10.25
N ASP A 113 8.05 -6.13 10.42
CA ASP A 113 6.80 -6.84 10.16
C ASP A 113 6.65 -7.22 8.67
N GLU A 114 7.29 -6.50 7.77
CA GLU A 114 7.27 -6.75 6.32
C GLU A 114 8.31 -7.79 5.86
N LEU A 115 9.16 -8.34 6.74
CA LEU A 115 10.15 -9.37 6.38
C LEU A 115 9.56 -10.57 5.63
N PRO A 116 8.40 -11.12 5.99
CA PRO A 116 7.82 -12.23 5.24
C PRO A 116 7.42 -11.90 3.80
N GLU A 117 7.30 -10.61 3.43
CA GLU A 117 7.03 -10.19 2.04
C GLU A 117 8.18 -10.55 1.09
N LEU A 118 9.38 -10.84 1.60
CA LEU A 118 10.48 -11.38 0.79
C LEU A 118 10.10 -12.68 0.06
N ILE A 119 9.16 -13.46 0.61
CA ILE A 119 8.58 -14.63 -0.06
C ILE A 119 7.82 -14.21 -1.33
N SER A 120 7.09 -13.09 -1.27
CA SER A 120 6.37 -12.54 -2.44
C SER A 120 7.34 -11.99 -3.50
N ILE A 121 8.51 -11.48 -3.08
CA ILE A 121 9.58 -11.09 -4.00
C ILE A 121 10.22 -12.34 -4.62
N LEU A 122 10.52 -13.36 -3.84
CA LEU A 122 11.08 -14.61 -4.31
C LEU A 122 10.14 -15.33 -5.31
N SER A 123 8.83 -15.31 -5.05
CA SER A 123 7.81 -15.88 -5.97
C SER A 123 7.56 -15.02 -7.22
N GLY A 124 8.04 -13.77 -7.24
CA GLY A 124 7.88 -12.83 -8.36
C GLY A 124 6.54 -12.10 -8.38
N GLN A 125 5.76 -12.15 -7.31
CA GLN A 125 4.54 -11.35 -7.14
C GLN A 125 4.86 -9.89 -6.78
N MET A 126 5.99 -9.67 -6.09
CA MET A 126 6.53 -8.35 -5.72
C MET A 126 7.95 -8.15 -6.25
N SER A 127 8.45 -6.93 -6.09
CA SER A 127 9.83 -6.50 -6.29
C SER A 127 10.32 -5.78 -5.02
N PHE A 128 11.63 -5.59 -4.87
CA PHE A 128 12.14 -4.71 -3.81
C PHE A 128 11.67 -3.27 -4.02
N VAL A 129 11.69 -2.80 -5.26
CA VAL A 129 11.37 -1.40 -5.58
C VAL A 129 10.22 -1.33 -6.57
N GLY A 130 9.21 -0.52 -6.26
CA GLY A 130 8.02 -0.31 -7.07
C GLY A 130 6.93 0.45 -6.33
N PRO A 131 5.80 0.74 -6.99
CA PRO A 131 4.61 1.26 -6.33
C PRO A 131 4.17 0.37 -5.18
N ARG A 132 3.74 0.95 -4.04
CA ARG A 132 3.29 0.14 -2.89
C ARG A 132 2.07 -0.70 -3.25
N ALA A 133 2.07 -1.99 -2.89
CA ALA A 133 0.89 -2.84 -2.97
C ALA A 133 -0.22 -2.33 -2.05
N LEU A 134 -1.31 -1.81 -2.61
CA LEU A 134 -2.48 -1.36 -1.86
C LEU A 134 -3.45 -2.52 -1.61
N GLY A 135 -4.30 -2.39 -0.58
CA GLY A 135 -5.45 -3.27 -0.40
C GLY A 135 -6.38 -3.20 -1.62
N VAL A 136 -7.10 -4.27 -1.91
CA VAL A 136 -8.00 -4.31 -3.07
C VAL A 136 -9.04 -3.18 -3.00
N ASP A 137 -9.68 -3.00 -1.85
CA ASP A 137 -10.67 -1.92 -1.66
C ASP A 137 -10.05 -0.52 -1.73
N GLU A 138 -8.82 -0.36 -1.21
CA GLU A 138 -8.08 0.90 -1.25
C GLU A 138 -7.69 1.25 -2.69
N GLN A 139 -7.23 0.28 -3.47
CA GLN A 139 -6.90 0.47 -4.88
C GLN A 139 -8.14 0.89 -5.68
N ASN A 140 -9.24 0.15 -5.55
CA ASN A 140 -10.49 0.45 -6.24
C ASN A 140 -11.02 1.84 -5.88
N PHE A 141 -10.94 2.21 -4.60
CA PHE A 141 -11.33 3.54 -4.14
C PHE A 141 -10.49 4.66 -4.80
N PHE A 142 -9.17 4.46 -4.92
CA PHE A 142 -8.32 5.46 -5.57
C PHE A 142 -8.46 5.47 -7.10
N GLU A 143 -8.81 4.37 -7.73
CA GLU A 143 -9.16 4.33 -9.16
C GLU A 143 -10.42 5.15 -9.46
N ASP A 144 -11.42 5.09 -8.58
CA ASP A 144 -12.62 5.93 -8.68
C ASP A 144 -12.32 7.42 -8.47
N LEU A 145 -11.33 7.75 -7.64
CA LEU A 145 -10.98 9.12 -7.28
C LEU A 145 -10.03 9.79 -8.27
N ILE A 146 -9.09 9.03 -8.83
CA ILE A 146 -7.97 9.54 -9.64
C ILE A 146 -7.98 8.81 -11.00
N PRO A 147 -8.38 9.49 -12.09
CA PRO A 147 -8.36 8.89 -13.42
C PRO A 147 -6.96 8.37 -13.80
N GLY A 148 -6.88 7.11 -14.22
CA GLY A 148 -5.63 6.46 -14.62
C GLY A 148 -4.78 5.94 -13.45
N PHE A 149 -5.32 5.87 -12.22
CA PHE A 149 -4.59 5.34 -11.07
C PHE A 149 -4.17 3.88 -11.24
N ASP A 150 -4.88 3.11 -12.07
CA ASP A 150 -4.57 1.74 -12.48
C ASP A 150 -3.21 1.62 -13.21
N GLN A 151 -2.71 2.70 -13.82
CA GLN A 151 -1.44 2.66 -14.55
C GLN A 151 -0.23 2.28 -13.68
N ARG A 152 -0.31 2.54 -12.38
CA ARG A 152 0.70 2.11 -11.41
C ARG A 152 0.85 0.59 -11.32
N LEU A 153 -0.17 -0.16 -11.73
CA LEU A 153 -0.20 -1.62 -11.72
C LEU A 153 0.54 -2.26 -12.91
N LYS A 154 1.04 -1.48 -13.86
CA LYS A 154 1.83 -2.00 -14.99
C LYS A 154 3.15 -2.64 -14.60
N VAL A 155 3.65 -2.38 -13.39
CA VAL A 155 4.84 -2.99 -12.81
C VAL A 155 4.48 -3.80 -11.56
N ARG A 156 5.40 -4.68 -11.13
CA ARG A 156 5.25 -5.37 -9.85
C ARG A 156 5.26 -4.35 -8.71
N PRO A 157 4.37 -4.51 -7.71
CA PRO A 157 4.42 -3.68 -6.53
C PRO A 157 5.73 -3.90 -5.77
N GLY A 158 6.20 -2.84 -5.11
CA GLY A 158 7.45 -2.81 -4.37
C GLY A 158 7.27 -2.86 -2.86
N LEU A 159 8.27 -3.45 -2.18
CA LEU A 159 8.44 -3.33 -0.73
C LEU A 159 8.78 -1.87 -0.37
N THR A 160 9.59 -1.21 -1.17
CA THR A 160 9.87 0.22 -1.13
C THR A 160 9.65 0.86 -2.50
N GLY A 161 9.67 2.19 -2.57
CA GLY A 161 9.51 2.93 -3.82
C GLY A 161 9.58 4.43 -3.61
N LEU A 162 9.43 5.18 -4.69
CA LEU A 162 9.57 6.63 -4.67
C LEU A 162 8.56 7.28 -3.71
N ALA A 163 7.28 6.88 -3.79
CA ALA A 163 6.25 7.38 -2.90
C ALA A 163 6.53 7.04 -1.43
N GLN A 164 6.95 5.81 -1.11
CA GLN A 164 7.24 5.40 0.27
C GLN A 164 8.37 6.21 0.91
N ILE A 165 9.33 6.70 0.10
CA ILE A 165 10.49 7.45 0.58
C ILE A 165 10.21 8.95 0.69
N TYR A 166 9.48 9.52 -0.28
CA TYR A 166 9.37 10.97 -0.44
C TYR A 166 7.99 11.55 -0.09
N ASP A 167 6.91 10.75 -0.18
CA ASP A 167 5.58 11.21 0.23
C ASP A 167 5.45 11.18 1.76
N LYS A 168 5.47 12.37 2.36
CA LYS A 168 5.36 12.55 3.82
C LYS A 168 3.91 12.59 4.30
N ASN A 169 2.98 12.94 3.42
CA ASN A 169 1.59 13.25 3.78
C ASN A 169 0.63 12.09 3.48
N ASP A 170 1.13 11.01 2.88
CA ASP A 170 0.32 9.85 2.42
C ASP A 170 -0.87 10.28 1.53
N ASN A 171 -0.65 11.33 0.69
CA ASN A 171 -1.66 11.89 -0.19
C ASN A 171 -1.81 11.01 -1.44
N PRO A 172 -3.02 10.54 -1.80
CA PRO A 172 -3.23 9.67 -2.97
C PRO A 172 -2.76 10.28 -4.30
N HIS A 173 -2.95 11.60 -4.50
CA HIS A 173 -2.50 12.27 -5.72
C HIS A 173 -0.98 12.38 -5.78
N GLU A 174 -0.31 12.67 -4.66
CA GLU A 174 1.16 12.70 -4.60
C GLU A 174 1.73 11.29 -4.74
N LYS A 175 1.13 10.29 -4.09
CA LYS A 175 1.48 8.88 -4.26
C LYS A 175 1.43 8.48 -5.74
N TYR A 176 0.33 8.80 -6.43
CA TYR A 176 0.18 8.53 -7.86
C TYR A 176 1.24 9.24 -8.70
N ARG A 177 1.52 10.52 -8.42
CA ARG A 177 2.56 11.29 -9.11
C ARG A 177 3.94 10.63 -8.97
N TYR A 178 4.34 10.24 -7.75
CA TYR A 178 5.61 9.54 -7.51
C TYR A 178 5.65 8.16 -8.17
N ASP A 179 4.55 7.43 -8.15
CA ASP A 179 4.47 6.13 -8.83
C ASP A 179 4.65 6.28 -10.35
N MET A 180 4.02 7.32 -10.96
CA MET A 180 4.19 7.62 -12.38
C MET A 180 5.61 8.11 -12.73
N GLU A 181 6.22 8.92 -11.86
CA GLU A 181 7.61 9.34 -11.99
C GLU A 181 8.54 8.13 -11.97
N TYR A 182 8.34 7.21 -11.01
CA TYR A 182 9.10 5.96 -10.94
C TYR A 182 8.96 5.12 -12.22
N LEU A 183 7.74 4.98 -12.77
CA LEU A 183 7.51 4.21 -13.99
C LEU A 183 8.24 4.80 -15.21
N ARG A 184 8.36 6.14 -15.26
CA ARG A 184 9.06 6.85 -16.36
C ARG A 184 10.58 6.71 -16.27
N GLU A 185 11.11 6.73 -15.05
CA GLU A 185 12.56 6.76 -14.79
C GLU A 185 13.13 5.40 -14.41
N LEU A 186 12.33 4.32 -14.50
CA LEU A 186 12.68 2.98 -14.07
C LEU A 186 14.01 2.50 -14.68
N ASN A 187 15.01 2.31 -13.82
CA ASN A 187 16.34 1.82 -14.17
C ASN A 187 17.04 1.20 -12.94
N PRO A 188 18.10 0.37 -13.12
CA PRO A 188 18.79 -0.32 -12.03
C PRO A 188 19.43 0.62 -11.00
N PHE A 189 19.91 1.78 -11.42
CA PHE A 189 20.56 2.75 -10.52
C PHE A 189 19.54 3.43 -9.62
N LEU A 190 18.36 3.79 -10.14
CA LEU A 190 17.26 4.31 -9.35
C LEU A 190 16.80 3.27 -8.31
N ASP A 191 16.63 2.01 -8.72
CA ASP A 191 16.26 0.94 -7.81
C ASP A 191 17.29 0.74 -6.70
N ALA A 192 18.56 0.68 -7.03
CA ALA A 192 19.63 0.56 -6.04
C ALA A 192 19.64 1.76 -5.06
N ARG A 193 19.49 2.98 -5.58
CA ARG A 193 19.40 4.20 -4.76
C ARG A 193 18.21 4.17 -3.79
N LEU A 194 17.02 3.82 -4.29
CA LEU A 194 15.81 3.75 -3.46
C LEU A 194 15.92 2.66 -2.40
N LEU A 195 16.50 1.52 -2.74
CA LEU A 195 16.76 0.44 -1.79
C LEU A 195 17.71 0.88 -0.67
N LEU A 196 18.83 1.54 -1.01
CA LEU A 196 19.78 2.07 -0.02
C LEU A 196 19.14 3.13 0.88
N LEU A 197 18.33 4.03 0.33
CA LEU A 197 17.58 5.01 1.12
C LEU A 197 16.57 4.34 2.04
N SER A 198 15.90 3.28 1.59
CA SER A 198 14.98 2.49 2.38
C SER A 198 15.69 1.83 3.57
N VAL A 199 16.82 1.16 3.33
CA VAL A 199 17.64 0.57 4.40
C VAL A 199 18.08 1.63 5.41
N ARG A 200 18.55 2.78 4.93
CA ARG A 200 18.92 3.90 5.81
C ARG A 200 17.73 4.37 6.66
N ASN A 201 16.55 4.54 6.05
CA ASN A 201 15.35 4.97 6.78
C ASN A 201 14.93 3.94 7.84
N THR A 202 15.06 2.64 7.55
CA THR A 202 14.83 1.56 8.52
C THR A 202 15.80 1.65 9.69
N LEU A 203 17.10 1.84 9.44
CA LEU A 203 18.11 1.93 10.49
C LEU A 203 17.97 3.18 11.37
N VAL A 204 17.45 4.28 10.81
CA VAL A 204 17.24 5.55 11.54
C VAL A 204 15.84 5.61 12.17
N GLY A 205 14.97 4.61 11.92
CA GLY A 205 13.59 4.56 12.46
C GLY A 205 12.69 5.67 11.91
N ARG A 206 12.85 6.04 10.63
CA ARG A 206 12.11 7.16 10.02
C ARG A 206 10.79 6.76 9.32
N TRP A 207 10.30 5.55 9.54
CA TRP A 207 9.07 5.08 8.89
C TRP A 207 7.79 5.55 9.59
N ASP A 208 7.87 5.99 10.85
CA ASP A 208 6.74 6.33 11.71
C ASP A 208 6.20 7.77 11.56
N HIS A 209 6.83 8.63 10.77
CA HIS A 209 6.43 10.05 10.68
C HIS A 209 5.43 10.34 9.55
N ARG A 210 4.46 9.46 9.32
CA ARG A 210 3.37 9.70 8.37
C ARG A 210 2.16 10.28 9.09
N SER A 211 2.21 11.54 9.39
CA SER A 211 1.05 12.31 9.87
C SER A 211 0.23 12.76 8.67
N GLY A 212 -0.92 12.17 8.41
CA GLY A 212 -1.84 12.67 7.39
C GLY A 212 -2.58 11.63 6.58
N LYS A 213 -2.80 10.42 7.13
CA LYS A 213 -3.67 9.45 6.45
C LYS A 213 -5.05 10.06 6.25
N ILE A 214 -5.45 10.23 5.00
CA ILE A 214 -6.81 10.63 4.64
C ILE A 214 -7.76 9.60 5.26
N ASN A 215 -8.69 10.10 6.07
CA ASN A 215 -9.69 9.25 6.74
C ASN A 215 -10.73 8.81 5.70
N LEU A 216 -10.47 7.70 5.02
CA LEU A 216 -11.35 7.10 4.01
C LEU A 216 -12.77 6.83 4.57
N ALA A 217 -12.90 6.63 5.88
CA ALA A 217 -14.20 6.47 6.55
C ALA A 217 -15.04 7.75 6.46
N GLU A 218 -14.43 8.93 6.67
CA GLU A 218 -15.13 10.23 6.53
C GLU A 218 -15.53 10.50 5.08
N HIS A 219 -14.72 10.05 4.12
CA HIS A 219 -15.05 10.24 2.71
C HIS A 219 -16.16 9.31 2.22
N LYS A 220 -16.21 8.06 2.70
CA LYS A 220 -17.32 7.13 2.45
C LYS A 220 -18.63 7.64 3.08
N SER A 221 -18.60 8.20 4.28
CA SER A 221 -19.77 8.81 4.93
C SER A 221 -20.29 9.98 4.10
N ARG A 222 -19.44 10.92 3.69
CA ARG A 222 -19.84 12.06 2.86
C ARG A 222 -20.43 11.67 1.49
N LYS A 223 -19.91 10.60 0.87
CA LYS A 223 -20.42 10.10 -0.42
C LYS A 223 -21.77 9.40 -0.25
N SER A 224 -21.99 8.70 0.88
CA SER A 224 -23.29 8.13 1.24
C SER A 224 -24.35 9.22 1.47
N ASP A 225 -23.99 10.26 2.22
CA ASP A 225 -24.88 11.37 2.54
C ASP A 225 -25.24 12.19 1.27
N SER A 226 -24.28 12.40 0.37
CA SER A 226 -24.53 13.10 -0.90
C SER A 226 -25.40 12.30 -1.89
N HIS A 227 -25.33 10.98 -1.88
CA HIS A 227 -26.23 10.12 -2.66
C HIS A 227 -27.65 10.12 -2.09
N PHE A 228 -27.79 10.19 -0.76
CA PHE A 228 -29.09 10.28 -0.11
C PHE A 228 -29.76 11.63 -0.39
N GLU A 229 -29.02 12.74 -0.33
CA GLU A 229 -29.54 14.09 -0.67
C GLU A 229 -29.91 14.25 -2.15
N MET A 230 -29.22 13.57 -3.08
CA MET A 230 -29.61 13.60 -4.51
C MET A 230 -30.84 12.75 -4.79
N ALA A 231 -31.05 11.65 -4.08
CA ALA A 231 -32.24 10.79 -4.24
C ALA A 231 -33.51 11.50 -3.74
N ASP A 232 -33.40 12.30 -2.69
CA ASP A 232 -34.54 13.05 -2.11
C ASP A 232 -34.99 14.25 -2.96
N ARG A 233 -34.13 14.75 -3.86
CA ARG A 233 -34.45 15.86 -4.79
C ARG A 233 -35.10 15.44 -6.10
N THR A 234 -35.29 14.14 -6.34
CA THR A 234 -35.83 13.60 -7.58
C THR A 234 -37.25 13.04 -7.46
N GLU A 235 -37.93 13.17 -6.35
CA GLU A 235 -39.36 12.88 -6.30
C GLU A 235 -40.14 14.01 -7.03
N PRO A 236 -40.84 13.69 -8.12
CA PRO A 236 -41.71 14.66 -8.79
C PRO A 236 -42.89 14.96 -7.87
N THR A 237 -43.03 16.22 -7.47
CA THR A 237 -44.25 16.72 -6.84
C THR A 237 -45.43 16.41 -7.74
N ILE A 238 -46.29 15.44 -7.34
CA ILE A 238 -47.56 15.18 -7.97
C ILE A 238 -48.43 16.39 -7.68
N PRO A 239 -48.98 17.09 -8.68
CA PRO A 239 -49.87 18.22 -8.45
C PRO A 239 -51.21 17.67 -7.87
N ASP A 240 -51.64 18.30 -6.79
CA ASP A 240 -52.88 18.03 -6.07
C ASP A 240 -54.10 18.29 -7.01
N PRO A 241 -55.00 17.31 -7.21
CA PRO A 241 -56.14 17.46 -8.16
C PRO A 241 -57.36 18.22 -7.62
N GLU A 242 -57.25 18.93 -6.47
CA GLU A 242 -58.41 19.59 -5.84
C GLU A 242 -58.42 21.12 -6.01
N ASN A 243 -58.22 21.69 -7.19
CA ASN A 243 -58.60 23.10 -7.38
C ASN A 243 -59.05 23.34 -8.84
N SER A 244 -60.15 22.68 -9.20
CA SER A 244 -60.96 23.06 -10.38
C SER A 244 -62.44 23.10 -9.98
N HIS A 245 -62.87 24.26 -9.52
CA HIS A 245 -64.28 24.64 -9.57
C HIS A 245 -64.42 26.11 -10.05
N PRO A 246 -65.54 26.38 -10.71
CA PRO A 246 -65.70 27.19 -11.92
C PRO A 246 -65.77 28.70 -11.62
#